data_768895d4b19bec71b5f92aef2f55fb34
#
_entry.id   768895d4b19bec71b5f92aef2f55fb34
#
_cell.length_a   1.000
_cell.length_b   1.000
_cell.length_c   1.000
_cell.angle_alpha   90.00
_cell.angle_beta   90.00
_cell.angle_gamma   90.00
#
_symmetry.space_group_name_H-M   'P 1'
#
loop_
_entity.id
_entity.type
_entity.pdbx_description
1 polymer ?
#
loop_
_entity_poly.entity_id
_entity_poly.type
_entity_poly.pdbx_seq_one_letter_code
_entity_poly.pdbx_strand_id
1 'polypeptide(L)'
;MKNNQYCYLKKARGNRIISAFAISSLLLIVSGCDSTIKESKSTDSVVNSPSNSDQSSLPENNKNNSDYKAVSKDGFIAADDSASTPDGIEKVTTANNQFAVDMYQQINGQPDQADDNVFFSPYSLSTAMAMLYAAAEGETKAQIQKTFYYPSMDTLNPNSAALYNQFNKPNPDYKLATVNDLWMQQGLTPNKSYVDTVQRYYGGQVTNLDFNGSPEPSRLIINKKIAQHTNQMIPELLPKGSIPSSVVAVLTNAVYFKGDWKMPFEANSTSEQPFYPLTGEPSDVKMMNMQTDFGYIEDKQVQVVQLPYKGDDLSMLVVLPKSKGKAAMQQLVRDLSADKIKKWNKDLVAQEVNLSLPKFKLAERYDMKGLLSDMGMPSAFQSKAKFKLFDEPLAIKVDDVYHQAVVIVDEKGTEAAAATAIVATEASAPIDQPVEFTADHPFMFIIKDNKTDAILFLGQVNKP
;
A
#
# COMPACT_ATOMS: atom_id res chain seq x y z
N MET A 1 29.57 -33.63 44.68
CA MET A 1 30.90 -33.84 44.11
C MET A 1 30.85 -33.38 42.66
N LYS A 2 31.76 -32.48 42.34
CA LYS A 2 32.19 -31.93 41.03
C LYS A 2 31.25 -31.00 40.28
N ASN A 3 31.58 -29.73 40.46
CA ASN A 3 31.45 -28.56 39.65
C ASN A 3 31.84 -28.81 38.17
N ASN A 4 31.18 -28.09 37.27
CA ASN A 4 31.89 -27.41 36.16
C ASN A 4 31.14 -26.15 35.75
N GLN A 5 31.78 -25.02 36.07
CA GLN A 5 31.53 -23.69 35.49
C GLN A 5 32.09 -23.64 34.06
N TYR A 6 31.40 -22.98 33.14
CA TYR A 6 32.04 -22.36 31.97
C TYR A 6 31.58 -20.92 31.81
N CYS A 7 32.44 -20.15 31.84
CA CYS A 7 32.99 -18.86 31.74
C CYS A 7 32.39 -17.99 30.65
N TYR A 8 32.03 -16.78 31.03
CA TYR A 8 31.74 -15.63 30.20
C TYR A 8 32.97 -15.17 29.41
N LEU A 9 32.79 -14.77 28.14
CA LEU A 9 33.70 -13.89 27.45
C LEU A 9 32.96 -12.66 26.90
N LYS A 10 33.19 -11.55 27.57
CA LYS A 10 32.96 -10.17 27.08
C LYS A 10 33.97 -9.85 25.98
N LYS A 11 33.54 -9.19 24.90
CA LYS A 11 34.37 -8.32 24.04
C LYS A 11 33.49 -7.16 23.63
N ALA A 12 33.64 -6.00 24.14
CA ALA A 12 34.61 -4.91 23.96
C ALA A 12 34.39 -4.11 22.66
N ARG A 13 33.88 -2.96 22.87
CA ARG A 13 33.90 -1.64 22.20
C ARG A 13 34.84 -1.46 21.01
N GLY A 14 34.33 -0.85 19.95
CA GLY A 14 35.12 -0.25 18.86
C GLY A 14 34.43 0.98 18.27
N ASN A 15 34.92 2.12 18.68
CA ASN A 15 35.09 3.45 18.08
C ASN A 15 34.13 3.95 17.00
N ARG A 16 33.43 5.03 17.38
CA ARG A 16 32.88 6.07 16.51
C ARG A 16 33.99 6.89 15.89
N ILE A 17 34.01 7.06 14.59
CA ILE A 17 34.75 8.11 13.90
C ILE A 17 33.74 9.15 13.45
N ILE A 18 33.85 10.34 14.06
CA ILE A 18 33.17 11.57 13.68
C ILE A 18 34.04 12.23 12.61
N SER A 19 33.51 12.39 11.40
CA SER A 19 34.08 13.27 10.38
C SER A 19 33.20 14.48 10.21
N ALA A 20 33.64 15.59 10.77
CA ALA A 20 33.14 16.94 10.51
C ALA A 20 33.66 17.41 9.14
N PHE A 21 32.77 17.79 8.23
CA PHE A 21 33.12 18.57 7.06
C PHE A 21 32.60 19.99 7.22
N ALA A 22 33.53 20.91 7.18
CA ALA A 22 33.33 22.34 7.27
C ALA A 22 32.76 22.89 5.95
N ILE A 23 31.79 23.77 6.10
CA ILE A 23 31.21 24.60 5.06
C ILE A 23 32.14 25.74 4.78
N SER A 24 32.57 25.92 3.54
CA SER A 24 33.26 27.10 3.06
C SER A 24 32.39 27.80 2.03
N SER A 25 31.86 28.94 2.45
CA SER A 25 31.10 29.89 1.62
C SER A 25 32.08 30.69 0.73
N LEU A 26 31.82 30.78 -0.55
CA LEU A 26 32.42 31.78 -1.44
C LEU A 26 31.34 32.54 -2.17
N LEU A 27 31.13 33.79 -1.72
CA LEU A 27 30.39 34.81 -2.46
C LEU A 27 31.25 35.32 -3.63
N LEU A 28 30.71 35.41 -4.80
CA LEU A 28 31.20 36.27 -5.88
C LEU A 28 30.04 37.09 -6.46
N ILE A 29 30.13 38.38 -6.17
CA ILE A 29 29.31 39.46 -6.72
C ILE A 29 30.01 39.89 -8.00
N VAL A 30 29.29 39.94 -9.14
CA VAL A 30 29.66 40.83 -10.28
C VAL A 30 28.40 41.46 -10.83
N SER A 31 28.49 42.80 -10.88
CA SER A 31 27.47 43.73 -11.33
C SER A 31 27.41 43.86 -12.85
N GLY A 32 26.21 44.09 -13.35
CA GLY A 32 25.81 45.12 -14.26
C GLY A 32 26.26 45.09 -15.73
N CYS A 33 25.32 45.10 -16.65
CA CYS A 33 25.04 46.26 -17.50
C CYS A 33 23.94 45.96 -18.52
N ASP A 34 23.04 46.86 -18.56
CA ASP A 34 21.95 47.13 -19.46
C ASP A 34 22.40 47.38 -20.91
N SER A 35 21.67 46.86 -21.92
CA SER A 35 21.46 47.62 -23.18
C SER A 35 20.39 46.94 -24.05
N THR A 36 19.35 47.70 -24.24
CA THR A 36 18.31 47.65 -25.32
C THR A 36 18.90 47.58 -26.73
N ILE A 37 18.20 46.97 -27.69
CA ILE A 37 17.69 47.54 -28.95
C ILE A 37 17.39 46.51 -30.06
N LYS A 38 16.15 46.60 -30.56
CA LYS A 38 15.60 46.49 -31.94
C LYS A 38 15.35 45.13 -32.61
N GLU A 39 14.08 45.04 -32.98
CA GLU A 39 13.49 44.24 -34.06
C GLU A 39 14.19 44.37 -35.40
N SER A 40 14.27 43.26 -36.15
CA SER A 40 14.13 43.26 -37.60
C SER A 40 13.64 41.91 -38.10
N LYS A 41 12.57 41.96 -38.91
CA LYS A 41 12.05 40.84 -39.71
C LYS A 41 12.99 40.55 -40.88
N SER A 42 13.22 39.28 -41.25
CA SER A 42 13.20 38.79 -42.63
C SER A 42 13.32 37.26 -42.72
N THR A 43 12.32 36.65 -43.29
CA THR A 43 12.21 35.62 -44.34
C THR A 43 13.22 34.48 -44.44
N ASP A 44 12.60 33.27 -44.42
CA ASP A 44 12.87 32.04 -45.19
C ASP A 44 14.30 31.51 -45.36
N SER A 45 14.53 30.33 -44.78
CA SER A 45 14.99 29.16 -45.54
C SER A 45 14.94 27.87 -44.69
N VAL A 46 14.30 26.87 -45.28
CA VAL A 46 14.20 25.50 -44.84
C VAL A 46 15.58 24.84 -44.87
N VAL A 47 16.07 24.34 -43.73
CA VAL A 47 17.14 23.32 -43.71
C VAL A 47 16.75 22.25 -42.70
N ASN A 48 16.51 21.07 -43.22
CA ASN A 48 16.33 19.82 -42.47
C ASN A 48 17.58 19.51 -41.66
N SER A 49 17.41 19.24 -40.36
CA SER A 49 18.36 18.53 -39.54
C SER A 49 17.64 17.43 -38.73
N PRO A 50 18.21 16.23 -38.59
CA PRO A 50 17.48 15.05 -38.08
C PRO A 50 17.37 15.11 -36.55
N SER A 51 16.13 14.99 -36.09
CA SER A 51 15.83 14.77 -34.68
C SER A 51 16.14 13.33 -34.32
N ASN A 52 17.21 13.07 -33.58
CA ASN A 52 17.42 11.84 -32.85
C ASN A 52 16.47 11.84 -31.64
N SER A 53 15.34 11.20 -31.77
CA SER A 53 14.51 10.76 -30.66
C SER A 53 14.79 9.27 -30.42
N ASP A 54 15.74 8.95 -29.55
CA ASP A 54 15.85 7.63 -28.95
C ASP A 54 14.68 7.44 -27.96
N GLN A 55 13.51 7.12 -28.49
CA GLN A 55 12.47 6.41 -27.76
C GLN A 55 12.84 4.92 -27.80
N SER A 56 13.48 4.42 -26.73
CA SER A 56 13.55 2.99 -26.49
C SER A 56 12.12 2.49 -26.26
N SER A 57 11.50 2.02 -27.33
CA SER A 57 10.20 1.33 -27.34
C SER A 57 10.28 0.09 -26.45
N LEU A 58 9.39 0.01 -25.48
CA LEU A 58 9.04 -1.27 -24.82
C LEU A 58 8.67 -2.28 -25.93
N PRO A 59 9.05 -3.57 -25.81
CA PRO A 59 8.67 -4.56 -26.80
C PRO A 59 7.15 -4.60 -26.96
N GLU A 60 6.68 -4.41 -28.19
CA GLU A 60 5.27 -4.51 -28.54
C GLU A 60 4.72 -5.89 -28.15
N ASN A 61 3.66 -5.88 -27.40
CA ASN A 61 2.88 -7.05 -27.01
C ASN A 61 2.50 -7.86 -28.23
N ASN A 62 2.86 -9.14 -28.19
CA ASN A 62 2.48 -10.17 -29.15
C ASN A 62 0.95 -10.21 -29.24
N LYS A 63 0.40 -9.80 -30.39
CA LYS A 63 -1.04 -9.84 -30.70
C LYS A 63 -1.45 -11.30 -30.86
N ASN A 64 -1.85 -11.94 -29.78
CA ASN A 64 -2.65 -13.15 -29.84
C ASN A 64 -3.97 -12.91 -29.11
N ASN A 65 -4.96 -12.80 -29.95
CA ASN A 65 -6.39 -12.81 -29.84
C ASN A 65 -6.96 -13.46 -28.56
N SER A 66 -7.54 -12.64 -27.67
CA SER A 66 -8.64 -13.09 -26.82
C SER A 66 -9.70 -11.98 -26.78
N ASP A 67 -10.95 -12.34 -27.00
CA ASP A 67 -12.13 -11.49 -27.22
C ASP A 67 -12.60 -10.68 -25.98
N TYR A 68 -11.72 -10.37 -25.05
CA TYR A 68 -12.02 -9.61 -23.83
C TYR A 68 -11.23 -8.32 -23.80
N LYS A 69 -11.74 -7.23 -24.37
CA LYS A 69 -11.18 -5.89 -24.09
C LYS A 69 -12.14 -4.76 -24.45
N ALA A 70 -12.87 -4.25 -23.46
CA ALA A 70 -13.24 -2.86 -23.46
C ALA A 70 -12.10 -2.06 -22.79
N VAL A 71 -11.17 -1.50 -23.56
CA VAL A 71 -10.18 -0.55 -23.04
C VAL A 71 -10.88 0.79 -22.87
N SER A 72 -10.95 1.32 -21.64
CA SER A 72 -11.43 2.69 -21.41
C SER A 72 -10.45 3.71 -21.99
N LYS A 73 -10.91 4.96 -22.22
CA LYS A 73 -10.05 6.07 -22.70
C LYS A 73 -8.80 6.29 -21.85
N ASP A 74 -8.82 5.85 -20.59
CA ASP A 74 -7.76 6.03 -19.59
C ASP A 74 -6.87 4.80 -19.43
N GLY A 75 -6.98 3.82 -20.35
CA GLY A 75 -6.15 2.61 -20.33
C GLY A 75 -6.57 1.53 -19.31
N PHE A 76 -7.68 1.73 -18.57
CA PHE A 76 -8.22 0.71 -17.67
C PHE A 76 -8.80 -0.46 -18.47
N ILE A 77 -8.44 -1.68 -18.10
CA ILE A 77 -8.98 -2.93 -18.67
C ILE A 77 -9.80 -3.59 -17.57
N ALA A 78 -11.11 -3.69 -17.78
CA ALA A 78 -12.00 -4.36 -16.85
C ALA A 78 -11.68 -5.87 -16.79
N ALA A 79 -11.73 -6.43 -15.60
CA ALA A 79 -11.72 -7.87 -15.37
C ALA A 79 -13.11 -8.48 -15.61
N ASP A 80 -13.18 -9.79 -15.83
CA ASP A 80 -14.45 -10.49 -16.07
C ASP A 80 -15.14 -10.82 -14.74
N ASP A 81 -16.07 -9.98 -14.36
CA ASP A 81 -16.93 -10.13 -13.18
C ASP A 81 -18.34 -10.68 -13.49
N SER A 82 -18.56 -11.16 -14.71
CA SER A 82 -19.88 -11.60 -15.18
C SER A 82 -20.53 -12.72 -14.34
N ALA A 83 -19.70 -13.52 -13.64
CA ALA A 83 -20.16 -14.57 -12.74
C ALA A 83 -20.05 -14.16 -11.25
N SER A 84 -19.82 -12.89 -10.94
CA SER A 84 -19.79 -12.40 -9.57
C SER A 84 -21.16 -12.38 -8.93
N THR A 85 -21.20 -12.56 -7.61
CA THR A 85 -22.44 -12.52 -6.82
C THR A 85 -22.22 -11.73 -5.53
N PRO A 86 -23.26 -11.09 -4.95
CA PRO A 86 -23.13 -10.42 -3.65
C PRO A 86 -22.58 -11.33 -2.55
N ASP A 87 -23.05 -12.56 -2.43
CA ASP A 87 -22.55 -13.57 -1.48
C ASP A 87 -21.07 -13.94 -1.74
N GLY A 88 -20.68 -14.04 -3.02
CA GLY A 88 -19.30 -14.31 -3.39
C GLY A 88 -18.37 -13.14 -3.06
N ILE A 89 -18.81 -11.90 -3.30
CA ILE A 89 -18.06 -10.68 -2.92
C ILE A 89 -17.90 -10.63 -1.41
N GLU A 90 -18.97 -10.90 -0.62
CA GLU A 90 -18.89 -10.91 0.84
C GLU A 90 -17.89 -11.99 1.33
N LYS A 91 -17.87 -13.19 0.74
CA LYS A 91 -16.91 -14.24 1.07
C LYS A 91 -15.46 -13.82 0.81
N VAL A 92 -15.19 -13.20 -0.34
CA VAL A 92 -13.84 -12.71 -0.69
C VAL A 92 -13.42 -11.56 0.23
N THR A 93 -14.32 -10.64 0.53
CA THR A 93 -14.07 -9.53 1.46
C THR A 93 -13.82 -10.03 2.89
N THR A 94 -14.61 -10.99 3.36
CA THR A 94 -14.42 -11.61 4.68
C THR A 94 -13.04 -12.28 4.78
N ALA A 95 -12.64 -13.02 3.74
CA ALA A 95 -11.33 -13.64 3.66
C ALA A 95 -10.20 -12.59 3.72
N ASN A 96 -10.31 -11.52 2.93
CA ASN A 96 -9.37 -10.40 2.94
C ASN A 96 -9.27 -9.75 4.33
N ASN A 97 -10.39 -9.50 4.99
CA ASN A 97 -10.43 -8.81 6.28
C ASN A 97 -9.86 -9.69 7.41
N GLN A 98 -10.09 -11.00 7.36
CA GLN A 98 -9.46 -11.93 8.30
C GLN A 98 -7.93 -11.96 8.09
N PHE A 99 -7.47 -12.08 6.85
CA PHE A 99 -6.04 -12.00 6.51
C PHE A 99 -5.43 -10.66 6.97
N ALA A 100 -6.16 -9.55 6.82
CA ALA A 100 -5.70 -8.23 7.24
C ALA A 100 -5.37 -8.18 8.74
N VAL A 101 -6.24 -8.74 9.56
CA VAL A 101 -6.05 -8.80 11.02
C VAL A 101 -4.87 -9.70 11.37
N ASP A 102 -4.80 -10.91 10.80
CA ASP A 102 -3.74 -11.86 11.10
C ASP A 102 -2.36 -11.32 10.68
N MET A 103 -2.28 -10.69 9.51
CA MET A 103 -1.04 -10.06 9.04
C MET A 103 -0.63 -8.88 9.93
N TYR A 104 -1.59 -8.05 10.36
CA TYR A 104 -1.33 -6.94 11.27
C TYR A 104 -0.78 -7.44 12.61
N GLN A 105 -1.36 -8.50 13.16
CA GLN A 105 -0.89 -9.15 14.39
C GLN A 105 0.49 -9.79 14.18
N GLN A 106 0.72 -10.40 13.02
CA GLN A 106 2.01 -11.04 12.68
C GLN A 106 3.13 -10.00 12.57
N ILE A 107 2.88 -8.84 11.92
CA ILE A 107 3.86 -7.75 11.81
C ILE A 107 4.18 -7.19 13.22
N ASN A 108 3.16 -6.86 14.01
CA ASN A 108 3.34 -6.34 15.37
C ASN A 108 3.97 -7.35 16.34
N GLY A 109 3.90 -8.65 16.02
CA GLY A 109 4.54 -9.73 16.78
C GLY A 109 6.04 -9.87 16.53
N GLN A 110 6.59 -9.23 15.47
CA GLN A 110 8.01 -9.28 15.19
C GLN A 110 8.79 -8.40 16.18
N PRO A 111 9.84 -8.90 16.82
CA PRO A 111 10.56 -8.15 17.87
C PRO A 111 11.20 -6.84 17.38
N ASP A 112 11.63 -6.80 16.12
CA ASP A 112 12.27 -5.67 15.46
C ASP A 112 11.26 -4.66 14.87
N GLN A 113 9.97 -5.01 14.80
CA GLN A 113 8.89 -4.15 14.29
C GLN A 113 7.96 -3.60 15.39
N ALA A 114 8.12 -4.05 16.63
CA ALA A 114 7.16 -3.80 17.71
C ALA A 114 6.96 -2.31 18.08
N ASP A 115 7.91 -1.45 17.73
CA ASP A 115 7.88 -0.01 18.02
C ASP A 115 7.87 0.86 16.76
N ASP A 116 7.95 0.26 15.57
CA ASP A 116 7.91 0.96 14.29
C ASP A 116 6.46 1.20 13.83
N ASN A 117 6.29 2.12 12.89
CA ASN A 117 5.02 2.30 12.21
C ASN A 117 4.67 1.05 11.40
N VAL A 118 3.38 0.80 11.20
CA VAL A 118 2.89 -0.30 10.35
C VAL A 118 2.01 0.30 9.26
N PHE A 119 2.22 -0.11 8.02
CA PHE A 119 1.30 0.24 6.94
C PHE A 119 1.40 -0.76 5.78
N PHE A 120 0.31 -1.41 5.47
CA PHE A 120 0.24 -2.36 4.35
C PHE A 120 -1.16 -2.40 3.74
N SER A 121 -1.28 -2.99 2.55
CA SER A 121 -2.56 -3.22 1.88
C SER A 121 -2.88 -4.72 1.86
N PRO A 122 -3.78 -5.18 2.71
CA PRO A 122 -4.23 -6.58 2.68
C PRO A 122 -4.93 -6.92 1.36
N TYR A 123 -5.73 -6.00 0.81
CA TYR A 123 -6.39 -6.18 -0.47
C TYR A 123 -5.39 -6.42 -1.62
N SER A 124 -4.35 -5.60 -1.70
CA SER A 124 -3.34 -5.72 -2.75
C SER A 124 -2.54 -7.03 -2.61
N LEU A 125 -2.11 -7.37 -1.39
CA LEU A 125 -1.44 -8.65 -1.09
C LEU A 125 -2.32 -9.85 -1.40
N SER A 126 -3.58 -9.83 -0.94
CA SER A 126 -4.53 -10.91 -1.20
C SER A 126 -4.75 -11.10 -2.72
N THR A 127 -4.88 -10.01 -3.47
CA THR A 127 -5.02 -10.08 -4.94
C THR A 127 -3.78 -10.69 -5.61
N ALA A 128 -2.57 -10.25 -5.23
CA ALA A 128 -1.32 -10.80 -5.75
C ALA A 128 -1.15 -12.29 -5.43
N MET A 129 -1.49 -12.68 -4.20
CA MET A 129 -1.39 -14.08 -3.78
C MET A 129 -2.48 -14.95 -4.39
N ALA A 130 -3.65 -14.40 -4.74
CA ALA A 130 -4.68 -15.13 -5.51
C ALA A 130 -4.18 -15.47 -6.92
N MET A 131 -3.38 -14.60 -7.54
CA MET A 131 -2.71 -14.94 -8.81
C MET A 131 -1.75 -16.13 -8.65
N LEU A 132 -0.92 -16.18 -7.59
CA LEU A 132 -0.06 -17.34 -7.31
C LEU A 132 -0.87 -18.59 -6.95
N TYR A 133 -1.96 -18.45 -6.21
CA TYR A 133 -2.87 -19.53 -5.86
C TYR A 133 -3.47 -20.21 -7.09
N ALA A 134 -3.74 -19.45 -8.14
CA ALA A 134 -4.24 -19.99 -9.42
C ALA A 134 -3.26 -20.98 -10.10
N ALA A 135 -1.94 -20.80 -9.88
CA ALA A 135 -0.92 -21.70 -10.39
C ALA A 135 -0.50 -22.79 -9.39
N ALA A 136 -0.89 -22.66 -8.11
CA ALA A 136 -0.44 -23.54 -7.04
C ALA A 136 -1.14 -24.90 -7.08
N GLU A 137 -0.41 -25.96 -6.71
CA GLU A 137 -0.90 -27.34 -6.64
C GLU A 137 -0.59 -27.99 -5.28
N GLY A 138 -1.35 -29.03 -4.95
CA GLY A 138 -1.12 -29.89 -3.79
C GLY A 138 -1.03 -29.12 -2.45
N GLU A 139 0.00 -29.40 -1.66
CA GLU A 139 0.22 -28.77 -0.35
C GLU A 139 0.44 -27.26 -0.45
N THR A 140 1.16 -26.81 -1.47
CA THR A 140 1.39 -25.38 -1.71
C THR A 140 0.06 -24.64 -1.88
N LYS A 141 -0.84 -25.18 -2.69
CA LYS A 141 -2.20 -24.62 -2.88
C LYS A 141 -2.98 -24.59 -1.58
N ALA A 142 -2.99 -25.71 -0.83
CA ALA A 142 -3.73 -25.82 0.42
C ALA A 142 -3.24 -24.82 1.48
N GLN A 143 -1.92 -24.61 1.59
CA GLN A 143 -1.35 -23.66 2.54
C GLN A 143 -1.69 -22.21 2.16
N ILE A 144 -1.56 -21.82 0.88
CA ILE A 144 -1.96 -20.48 0.43
C ILE A 144 -3.46 -20.25 0.70
N GLN A 145 -4.32 -21.22 0.33
CA GLN A 145 -5.76 -21.13 0.58
C GLN A 145 -6.08 -20.88 2.05
N LYS A 146 -5.44 -21.63 2.94
CA LYS A 146 -5.67 -21.53 4.38
C LYS A 146 -5.19 -20.19 4.94
N THR A 147 -4.00 -19.73 4.55
CA THR A 147 -3.40 -18.48 5.04
C THR A 147 -4.21 -17.25 4.62
N PHE A 148 -4.76 -17.26 3.39
CA PHE A 148 -5.56 -16.17 2.86
C PHE A 148 -7.07 -16.39 3.00
N TYR A 149 -7.52 -17.48 3.62
CA TYR A 149 -8.94 -17.83 3.79
C TYR A 149 -9.73 -17.94 2.48
N TYR A 150 -9.04 -18.20 1.34
CA TYR A 150 -9.69 -18.18 0.05
C TYR A 150 -10.84 -19.18 -0.06
N PRO A 151 -12.01 -18.77 -0.61
CA PRO A 151 -13.03 -19.71 -1.05
C PRO A 151 -12.52 -20.53 -2.24
N SER A 152 -13.39 -21.39 -2.80
CA SER A 152 -13.05 -22.10 -4.05
C SER A 152 -12.72 -21.13 -5.17
N MET A 153 -11.89 -21.55 -6.15
CA MET A 153 -11.51 -20.71 -7.30
C MET A 153 -12.72 -20.20 -8.08
N ASP A 154 -13.79 -21.00 -8.19
CA ASP A 154 -15.01 -20.61 -8.89
C ASP A 154 -15.74 -19.43 -8.18
N THR A 155 -15.59 -19.33 -6.86
CA THR A 155 -16.07 -18.18 -6.10
C THR A 155 -15.03 -17.05 -6.10
N LEU A 156 -13.74 -17.37 -5.89
CA LEU A 156 -12.69 -16.37 -5.75
C LEU A 156 -12.54 -15.50 -7.00
N ASN A 157 -12.39 -16.14 -8.18
CA ASN A 157 -12.02 -15.45 -9.41
C ASN A 157 -13.01 -14.36 -9.83
N PRO A 158 -14.30 -14.63 -10.08
CA PRO A 158 -15.23 -13.61 -10.58
C PRO A 158 -15.51 -12.52 -9.52
N ASN A 159 -15.46 -12.85 -8.24
CA ASN A 159 -15.71 -11.89 -7.19
C ASN A 159 -14.48 -11.02 -6.89
N SER A 160 -13.25 -11.54 -7.06
CA SER A 160 -12.03 -10.73 -7.09
C SER A 160 -12.03 -9.78 -8.29
N ALA A 161 -12.53 -10.22 -9.45
CA ALA A 161 -12.70 -9.36 -10.62
C ALA A 161 -13.68 -8.20 -10.36
N ALA A 162 -14.78 -8.46 -9.67
CA ALA A 162 -15.74 -7.41 -9.28
C ALA A 162 -15.10 -6.36 -8.34
N LEU A 163 -14.36 -6.80 -7.32
CA LEU A 163 -13.62 -5.90 -6.44
C LEU A 163 -12.52 -5.13 -7.20
N TYR A 164 -11.79 -5.80 -8.11
CA TYR A 164 -10.81 -5.14 -8.96
C TYR A 164 -11.46 -4.04 -9.81
N ASN A 165 -12.56 -4.32 -10.47
CA ASN A 165 -13.30 -3.35 -11.28
C ASN A 165 -13.80 -2.18 -10.42
N GLN A 166 -14.34 -2.47 -9.23
CA GLN A 166 -14.83 -1.44 -8.33
C GLN A 166 -13.71 -0.47 -7.90
N PHE A 167 -12.53 -0.98 -7.52
CA PHE A 167 -11.49 -0.16 -6.93
C PHE A 167 -10.54 0.47 -7.94
N ASN A 168 -10.30 -0.16 -9.09
CA ASN A 168 -9.34 0.33 -10.09
C ASN A 168 -9.97 1.06 -11.27
N LYS A 169 -11.32 1.07 -11.38
CA LYS A 169 -12.01 1.90 -12.36
C LYS A 169 -11.71 3.38 -12.06
N PRO A 170 -11.42 4.20 -13.10
CA PRO A 170 -11.23 5.63 -12.92
C PRO A 170 -12.37 6.28 -12.13
N ASN A 171 -12.04 6.95 -11.05
CA ASN A 171 -12.97 7.64 -10.15
C ASN A 171 -12.50 9.09 -10.00
N PRO A 172 -13.41 10.11 -10.10
CA PRO A 172 -13.03 11.51 -9.96
C PRO A 172 -12.67 11.92 -8.53
N ASP A 173 -13.11 11.17 -7.53
CA ASP A 173 -13.03 11.54 -6.11
C ASP A 173 -11.86 10.86 -5.40
N TYR A 174 -11.36 9.74 -5.93
CA TYR A 174 -10.16 9.07 -5.42
C TYR A 174 -9.41 8.32 -6.52
N LYS A 175 -8.14 8.01 -6.26
CA LYS A 175 -7.31 7.14 -7.10
C LYS A 175 -6.76 6.01 -6.24
N LEU A 176 -7.14 4.79 -6.57
CA LEU A 176 -6.47 3.59 -6.10
C LEU A 176 -5.76 2.95 -7.30
N ALA A 177 -4.45 2.82 -7.23
CA ALA A 177 -3.66 2.16 -8.26
C ALA A 177 -2.98 0.94 -7.65
N THR A 178 -3.47 -0.25 -8.00
CA THR A 178 -2.85 -1.53 -7.67
C THR A 178 -2.04 -2.02 -8.86
N VAL A 179 -0.78 -2.36 -8.62
CA VAL A 179 0.12 -2.94 -9.62
C VAL A 179 0.42 -4.37 -9.21
N ASN A 180 -0.25 -5.32 -9.85
CA ASN A 180 -0.07 -6.74 -9.64
C ASN A 180 0.44 -7.34 -10.95
N ASP A 181 1.76 -7.39 -11.13
CA ASP A 181 2.39 -7.86 -12.35
C ASP A 181 3.18 -9.14 -12.11
N LEU A 182 3.04 -10.08 -13.03
CA LEU A 182 3.87 -11.26 -13.13
C LEU A 182 4.90 -11.07 -14.24
N TRP A 183 6.16 -11.16 -13.85
CA TRP A 183 7.30 -11.09 -14.73
C TRP A 183 7.90 -12.48 -14.86
N MET A 184 8.07 -12.97 -16.09
CA MET A 184 8.51 -14.33 -16.37
C MET A 184 9.82 -14.33 -17.15
N GLN A 185 10.66 -15.35 -16.92
CA GLN A 185 11.89 -15.52 -17.67
C GLN A 185 11.61 -15.69 -19.17
N GLN A 186 12.31 -14.91 -19.97
CA GLN A 186 12.28 -15.02 -21.44
C GLN A 186 12.76 -16.39 -21.91
N GLY A 187 12.10 -16.94 -22.93
CA GLY A 187 12.45 -18.24 -23.53
C GLY A 187 11.77 -19.45 -22.88
N LEU A 188 10.98 -19.25 -21.81
CA LEU A 188 10.08 -20.26 -21.27
C LEU A 188 8.68 -20.04 -21.81
N THR A 189 7.86 -21.12 -21.91
CA THR A 189 6.49 -21.07 -22.40
C THR A 189 5.52 -20.90 -21.23
N PRO A 190 4.93 -19.70 -21.01
CA PRO A 190 3.97 -19.52 -19.95
C PRO A 190 2.75 -20.43 -20.14
N ASN A 191 2.27 -21.03 -19.05
CA ASN A 191 1.06 -21.84 -19.10
C ASN A 191 -0.15 -20.97 -19.49
N LYS A 192 -0.75 -21.29 -20.66
CA LYS A 192 -1.81 -20.45 -21.23
C LYS A 192 -3.01 -20.28 -20.31
N SER A 193 -3.50 -21.36 -19.69
CA SER A 193 -4.68 -21.31 -18.83
C SER A 193 -4.43 -20.45 -17.58
N TYR A 194 -3.21 -20.46 -17.07
CA TYR A 194 -2.78 -19.61 -15.97
C TYR A 194 -2.76 -18.13 -16.36
N VAL A 195 -2.12 -17.80 -17.48
CA VAL A 195 -2.07 -16.42 -18.00
C VAL A 195 -3.48 -15.89 -18.28
N ASP A 196 -4.33 -16.69 -18.93
CA ASP A 196 -5.73 -16.34 -19.19
C ASP A 196 -6.49 -16.04 -17.87
N THR A 197 -6.26 -16.83 -16.81
CA THR A 197 -6.88 -16.61 -15.48
C THR A 197 -6.42 -15.29 -14.87
N VAL A 198 -5.11 -15.02 -14.88
CA VAL A 198 -4.54 -13.78 -14.32
C VAL A 198 -5.07 -12.54 -15.04
N GLN A 199 -5.08 -12.55 -16.37
CA GLN A 199 -5.56 -11.44 -17.17
C GLN A 199 -7.08 -11.24 -17.06
N ARG A 200 -7.82 -12.35 -16.99
CA ARG A 200 -9.28 -12.35 -16.97
C ARG A 200 -9.86 -11.81 -15.67
N TYR A 201 -9.28 -12.18 -14.53
CA TYR A 201 -9.91 -11.96 -13.22
C TYR A 201 -9.19 -10.96 -12.31
N TYR A 202 -7.91 -10.69 -12.55
CA TYR A 202 -7.09 -9.89 -11.64
C TYR A 202 -6.53 -8.61 -12.25
N GLY A 203 -6.79 -8.36 -13.54
CA GLY A 203 -6.20 -7.23 -14.26
C GLY A 203 -4.66 -7.29 -14.33
N GLY A 204 -4.07 -8.41 -13.92
CA GLY A 204 -2.63 -8.62 -13.89
C GLY A 204 -2.05 -8.71 -15.29
N GLN A 205 -0.86 -8.14 -15.46
CA GLN A 205 -0.10 -8.25 -16.69
C GLN A 205 0.99 -9.30 -16.54
N VAL A 206 1.21 -10.06 -17.62
CA VAL A 206 2.33 -11.01 -17.69
C VAL A 206 3.32 -10.48 -18.72
N THR A 207 4.55 -10.27 -18.27
CA THR A 207 5.63 -9.72 -19.12
C THR A 207 6.87 -10.60 -19.03
N ASN A 208 7.47 -10.89 -20.19
CA ASN A 208 8.71 -11.67 -20.24
C ASN A 208 9.93 -10.73 -20.16
N LEU A 209 10.89 -11.07 -19.29
CA LEU A 209 12.16 -10.37 -19.12
C LEU A 209 13.33 -11.37 -19.10
N ASP A 210 14.51 -10.93 -19.47
CA ASP A 210 15.72 -11.73 -19.43
C ASP A 210 16.40 -11.65 -18.06
N PHE A 211 15.91 -12.42 -17.10
CA PHE A 211 16.51 -12.48 -15.77
C PHE A 211 17.88 -13.19 -15.77
N ASN A 212 18.08 -14.17 -16.65
CA ASN A 212 19.32 -14.95 -16.70
C ASN A 212 20.50 -14.13 -17.26
N GLY A 213 20.29 -13.44 -18.37
CA GLY A 213 21.33 -12.66 -19.04
C GLY A 213 21.42 -11.21 -18.57
N SER A 214 20.32 -10.65 -18.08
CA SER A 214 20.20 -9.23 -17.78
C SER A 214 19.37 -8.96 -16.52
N PRO A 215 19.75 -9.49 -15.32
CA PRO A 215 18.95 -9.37 -14.10
C PRO A 215 18.82 -7.92 -13.64
N GLU A 216 19.87 -7.12 -13.66
CA GLU A 216 19.81 -5.71 -13.22
C GLU A 216 19.01 -4.81 -14.17
N PRO A 217 19.18 -4.86 -15.50
CA PRO A 217 18.27 -4.20 -16.44
C PRO A 217 16.81 -4.61 -16.24
N SER A 218 16.52 -5.89 -16.02
CA SER A 218 15.16 -6.39 -15.74
C SER A 218 14.59 -5.77 -14.48
N ARG A 219 15.35 -5.69 -13.38
CA ARG A 219 14.97 -5.01 -12.15
C ARG A 219 14.62 -3.55 -12.39
N LEU A 220 15.42 -2.84 -13.16
CA LEU A 220 15.18 -1.43 -13.46
C LEU A 220 13.91 -1.21 -14.30
N ILE A 221 13.60 -2.11 -15.23
CA ILE A 221 12.35 -2.10 -16.01
C ILE A 221 11.16 -2.26 -15.07
N ILE A 222 11.22 -3.22 -14.14
CA ILE A 222 10.18 -3.47 -13.15
C ILE A 222 9.96 -2.23 -12.28
N ASN A 223 11.01 -1.70 -11.66
CA ASN A 223 10.92 -0.51 -10.81
C ASN A 223 10.38 0.70 -11.56
N LYS A 224 10.81 0.93 -12.81
CA LYS A 224 10.31 2.02 -13.65
C LYS A 224 8.79 1.91 -13.87
N LYS A 225 8.28 0.71 -14.16
CA LYS A 225 6.84 0.50 -14.34
C LYS A 225 6.08 0.78 -13.05
N ILE A 226 6.57 0.29 -11.93
CA ILE A 226 5.96 0.52 -10.61
C ILE A 226 5.93 2.02 -10.28
N ALA A 227 7.05 2.72 -10.44
CA ALA A 227 7.13 4.16 -10.23
C ALA A 227 6.11 4.93 -11.07
N GLN A 228 5.95 4.58 -12.35
CA GLN A 228 4.96 5.21 -13.24
C GLN A 228 3.52 5.00 -12.76
N HIS A 229 3.16 3.80 -12.31
CA HIS A 229 1.79 3.49 -11.86
C HIS A 229 1.48 4.02 -10.47
N THR A 230 2.50 4.21 -9.63
CA THR A 230 2.37 4.74 -8.26
C THR A 230 2.67 6.24 -8.17
N ASN A 231 2.54 6.97 -9.27
CA ASN A 231 2.77 8.42 -9.32
C ASN A 231 4.13 8.84 -8.73
N GLN A 232 5.19 8.07 -8.99
CA GLN A 232 6.55 8.23 -8.45
C GLN A 232 6.66 8.08 -6.93
N MET A 233 5.60 7.63 -6.27
CA MET A 233 5.61 7.42 -4.80
C MET A 233 6.41 6.19 -4.38
N ILE A 234 6.51 5.19 -5.28
CA ILE A 234 7.32 3.98 -5.07
C ILE A 234 8.36 3.90 -6.22
N PRO A 235 9.46 4.64 -6.12
CA PRO A 235 10.48 4.67 -7.18
C PRO A 235 11.32 3.39 -7.25
N GLU A 236 11.45 2.65 -6.14
CA GLU A 236 12.26 1.44 -6.05
C GLU A 236 11.61 0.40 -5.11
N LEU A 237 10.78 -0.48 -5.67
CA LEU A 237 10.23 -1.63 -4.94
C LEU A 237 11.28 -2.73 -4.77
N LEU A 238 11.98 -3.08 -5.85
CA LEU A 238 12.99 -4.11 -5.88
C LEU A 238 14.38 -3.51 -5.65
N PRO A 239 15.04 -3.82 -4.52
CA PRO A 239 16.37 -3.29 -4.22
C PRO A 239 17.43 -3.88 -5.17
N LYS A 240 18.58 -3.23 -5.25
CA LYS A 240 19.71 -3.70 -6.07
C LYS A 240 20.13 -5.10 -5.65
N GLY A 241 20.28 -6.00 -6.63
CA GLY A 241 20.66 -7.39 -6.40
C GLY A 241 19.53 -8.31 -5.95
N SER A 242 18.27 -7.84 -5.89
CA SER A 242 17.09 -8.65 -5.49
C SER A 242 16.69 -9.70 -6.55
N ILE A 243 17.20 -9.61 -7.78
CA ILE A 243 16.92 -10.58 -8.84
C ILE A 243 18.21 -11.38 -9.14
N PRO A 244 18.37 -12.58 -8.54
CA PRO A 244 19.42 -13.50 -8.94
C PRO A 244 19.18 -14.01 -10.38
N SER A 245 20.24 -14.35 -11.11
CA SER A 245 20.14 -14.88 -12.48
C SER A 245 19.43 -16.24 -12.58
N SER A 246 19.16 -16.90 -11.47
CA SER A 246 18.40 -18.17 -11.41
C SER A 246 16.89 -17.97 -11.29
N VAL A 247 16.41 -16.73 -11.15
CA VAL A 247 14.99 -16.42 -11.04
C VAL A 247 14.27 -16.69 -12.36
N VAL A 248 13.14 -17.37 -12.29
CA VAL A 248 12.30 -17.66 -13.46
C VAL A 248 10.96 -16.89 -13.46
N ALA A 249 10.56 -16.38 -12.31
CA ALA A 249 9.38 -15.53 -12.19
C ALA A 249 9.51 -14.57 -11.00
N VAL A 250 9.01 -13.34 -11.16
CA VAL A 250 8.91 -12.33 -10.12
C VAL A 250 7.46 -11.86 -10.06
N LEU A 251 6.86 -11.86 -8.88
CA LEU A 251 5.57 -11.23 -8.64
C LEU A 251 5.82 -9.92 -7.90
N THR A 252 5.32 -8.83 -8.47
CA THR A 252 5.38 -7.51 -7.84
C THR A 252 4.00 -7.05 -7.41
N ASN A 253 3.94 -6.50 -6.21
CA ASN A 253 2.74 -5.93 -5.63
C ASN A 253 3.08 -4.55 -5.07
N ALA A 254 2.52 -3.52 -5.68
CA ALA A 254 2.65 -2.14 -5.23
C ALA A 254 1.28 -1.48 -5.25
N VAL A 255 1.00 -0.65 -4.27
CA VAL A 255 -0.28 0.03 -4.16
C VAL A 255 -0.09 1.48 -3.73
N TYR A 256 -0.83 2.34 -4.39
CA TYR A 256 -0.88 3.76 -4.14
C TYR A 256 -2.32 4.20 -4.00
N PHE A 257 -2.60 4.99 -2.96
CA PHE A 257 -3.90 5.56 -2.70
C PHE A 257 -3.82 7.08 -2.57
N LYS A 258 -4.77 7.76 -3.22
CA LYS A 258 -5.04 9.18 -3.07
C LYS A 258 -6.54 9.39 -2.97
N GLY A 259 -7.00 10.14 -1.96
CA GLY A 259 -8.40 10.51 -1.77
C GLY A 259 -8.52 11.80 -0.98
N ASP A 260 -9.32 12.75 -1.46
CA ASP A 260 -9.61 13.98 -0.73
C ASP A 260 -10.65 13.68 0.37
N TRP A 261 -10.53 14.36 1.52
CA TRP A 261 -11.57 14.28 2.56
C TRP A 261 -12.88 14.83 2.04
N LYS A 262 -14.00 14.23 2.43
CA LYS A 262 -15.33 14.83 2.21
C LYS A 262 -15.44 16.19 2.91
N MET A 263 -14.87 16.29 4.10
CA MET A 263 -14.74 17.51 4.89
C MET A 263 -13.25 17.74 5.16
N PRO A 264 -12.56 18.61 4.40
CA PRO A 264 -11.13 18.88 4.62
C PRO A 264 -10.90 19.69 5.88
N PHE A 265 -9.75 19.51 6.52
CA PHE A 265 -9.33 20.34 7.65
C PHE A 265 -8.91 21.72 7.14
N GLU A 266 -9.19 22.76 7.93
CA GLU A 266 -8.71 24.09 7.67
C GLU A 266 -7.21 24.20 8.00
N ALA A 267 -6.40 24.62 7.04
CA ALA A 267 -4.95 24.71 7.25
C ALA A 267 -4.56 25.66 8.41
N ASN A 268 -5.39 26.70 8.66
CA ASN A 268 -5.19 27.65 9.76
C ASN A 268 -5.52 27.03 11.13
N SER A 269 -6.23 25.92 11.18
CA SER A 269 -6.54 25.18 12.40
C SER A 269 -5.49 24.10 12.71
N THR A 270 -4.49 23.92 11.85
CA THR A 270 -3.34 23.04 12.13
C THR A 270 -2.34 23.78 13.02
N SER A 271 -2.00 23.17 14.16
CA SER A 271 -1.07 23.72 15.15
C SER A 271 -0.04 22.68 15.59
N GLU A 272 1.06 23.13 16.16
CA GLU A 272 2.02 22.24 16.80
C GLU A 272 1.50 21.83 18.18
N GLN A 273 1.41 20.50 18.38
CA GLN A 273 0.96 19.91 19.64
C GLN A 273 1.80 18.69 19.96
N PRO A 274 1.97 18.33 21.26
CA PRO A 274 2.78 17.20 21.65
C PRO A 274 2.16 15.88 21.22
N PHE A 275 2.98 14.99 20.68
CA PHE A 275 2.66 13.58 20.43
C PHE A 275 3.54 12.69 21.32
N TYR A 276 2.93 11.69 21.94
CA TYR A 276 3.53 10.78 22.91
C TYR A 276 3.80 9.41 22.26
N PRO A 277 4.98 9.17 21.65
CA PRO A 277 5.24 7.91 20.92
C PRO A 277 5.32 6.69 21.85
N LEU A 278 5.35 5.46 21.28
CA LEU A 278 5.55 4.23 22.09
C LEU A 278 6.89 4.22 22.81
N THR A 279 7.91 4.77 22.17
CA THR A 279 9.29 4.85 22.69
C THR A 279 9.88 6.22 22.38
N GLY A 280 10.71 6.71 23.30
CA GLY A 280 11.34 8.04 23.20
C GLY A 280 10.55 9.13 23.93
N GLU A 281 11.03 10.36 23.79
CA GLU A 281 10.41 11.55 24.40
C GLU A 281 9.28 12.09 23.52
N PRO A 282 8.27 12.75 24.11
CA PRO A 282 7.26 13.47 23.34
C PRO A 282 7.90 14.52 22.42
N SER A 283 7.30 14.72 21.26
CA SER A 283 7.74 15.72 20.29
C SER A 283 6.51 16.43 19.69
N ASP A 284 6.67 17.71 19.37
CA ASP A 284 5.62 18.47 18.71
C ASP A 284 5.45 18.01 17.27
N VAL A 285 4.17 17.83 16.87
CA VAL A 285 3.76 17.43 15.53
C VAL A 285 2.72 18.41 15.00
N LYS A 286 2.54 18.45 13.68
CA LYS A 286 1.47 19.21 13.03
C LYS A 286 0.13 18.49 13.25
N MET A 287 -0.65 18.97 14.22
CA MET A 287 -1.96 18.46 14.56
C MET A 287 -3.04 19.24 13.82
N MET A 288 -3.80 18.59 12.97
CA MET A 288 -4.95 19.10 12.25
C MET A 288 -6.15 19.05 13.18
N ASN A 289 -6.93 20.14 13.26
CA ASN A 289 -8.06 20.23 14.17
C ASN A 289 -9.32 20.61 13.40
N MET A 290 -10.46 19.97 13.74
CA MET A 290 -11.78 20.35 13.25
C MET A 290 -12.87 19.86 14.19
N GLN A 291 -14.01 20.55 14.19
CA GLN A 291 -15.21 20.17 14.93
C GLN A 291 -16.37 20.04 13.96
N THR A 292 -16.95 18.86 13.87
CA THR A 292 -18.11 18.56 13.02
C THR A 292 -18.70 17.20 13.39
N ASP A 293 -19.81 16.83 12.73
CA ASP A 293 -20.40 15.50 12.87
C ASP A 293 -19.59 14.44 12.14
N PHE A 294 -19.17 13.41 12.87
CA PHE A 294 -18.53 12.21 12.36
C PHE A 294 -19.28 10.96 12.80
N GLY A 295 -19.14 9.87 12.04
CA GLY A 295 -19.43 8.55 12.56
C GLY A 295 -18.49 8.25 13.73
N TYR A 296 -19.05 8.03 14.92
CA TYR A 296 -18.28 7.81 16.14
C TYR A 296 -18.84 6.64 16.94
N ILE A 297 -17.97 5.91 17.57
CA ILE A 297 -18.28 4.91 18.61
C ILE A 297 -17.12 4.81 19.59
N GLU A 298 -17.41 4.44 20.81
CA GLU A 298 -16.39 4.10 21.79
C GLU A 298 -16.78 2.88 22.63
N ASP A 299 -15.78 2.20 23.16
CA ASP A 299 -15.93 1.18 24.20
C ASP A 299 -15.03 1.53 25.41
N LYS A 300 -14.80 0.56 26.29
CA LYS A 300 -13.96 0.77 27.48
C LYS A 300 -12.48 0.97 27.14
N GLN A 301 -12.04 0.54 25.95
CA GLN A 301 -10.63 0.49 25.55
C GLN A 301 -10.27 1.51 24.49
N VAL A 302 -11.17 1.77 23.54
CA VAL A 302 -10.89 2.57 22.36
C VAL A 302 -12.00 3.59 22.07
N GLN A 303 -11.61 4.65 21.36
CA GLN A 303 -12.49 5.53 20.58
C GLN A 303 -12.28 5.23 19.12
N VAL A 304 -13.33 5.27 18.31
CA VAL A 304 -13.28 5.07 16.85
C VAL A 304 -14.02 6.21 16.18
N VAL A 305 -13.36 6.89 15.26
CA VAL A 305 -13.95 7.93 14.42
C VAL A 305 -13.82 7.56 12.96
N GLN A 306 -14.86 7.84 12.17
CA GLN A 306 -14.88 7.61 10.72
C GLN A 306 -14.75 8.93 9.97
N LEU A 307 -13.69 9.05 9.16
CA LEU A 307 -13.47 10.17 8.25
C LEU A 307 -13.83 9.72 6.83
N PRO A 308 -14.95 10.17 6.25
CA PRO A 308 -15.29 9.81 4.88
C PRO A 308 -14.40 10.56 3.87
N TYR A 309 -14.02 9.86 2.80
CA TYR A 309 -13.46 10.50 1.62
C TYR A 309 -14.57 11.07 0.73
N LYS A 310 -14.22 11.99 -0.14
CA LYS A 310 -15.12 12.56 -1.13
C LYS A 310 -15.74 11.45 -1.99
N GLY A 311 -17.03 11.59 -2.33
CA GLY A 311 -17.79 10.56 -3.04
C GLY A 311 -18.42 9.50 -2.14
N ASP A 312 -18.06 9.43 -0.85
CA ASP A 312 -18.61 8.50 0.16
C ASP A 312 -18.37 7.00 -0.11
N ASP A 313 -17.62 6.63 -1.15
CA ASP A 313 -17.30 5.23 -1.45
C ASP A 313 -16.32 4.65 -0.42
N LEU A 314 -15.37 5.47 0.05
CA LEU A 314 -14.30 5.07 0.96
C LEU A 314 -14.31 5.89 2.25
N SER A 315 -13.76 5.32 3.32
CA SER A 315 -13.55 6.01 4.60
C SER A 315 -12.26 5.57 5.26
N MET A 316 -11.69 6.46 6.08
CA MET A 316 -10.67 6.10 7.08
C MET A 316 -11.35 5.96 8.45
N LEU A 317 -11.18 4.80 9.10
CA LEU A 317 -11.44 4.65 10.53
C LEU A 317 -10.14 4.95 11.28
N VAL A 318 -10.19 5.81 12.26
CA VAL A 318 -9.10 6.02 13.23
C VAL A 318 -9.52 5.39 14.55
N VAL A 319 -8.70 4.47 15.06
CA VAL A 319 -8.95 3.71 16.29
C VAL A 319 -7.90 4.10 17.31
N LEU A 320 -8.32 4.86 18.32
CA LEU A 320 -7.46 5.42 19.34
C LEU A 320 -7.65 4.69 20.68
N PRO A 321 -6.61 4.06 21.25
CA PRO A 321 -6.69 3.55 22.62
C PRO A 321 -6.99 4.69 23.60
N LYS A 322 -7.91 4.49 24.55
CA LYS A 322 -8.20 5.49 25.59
C LYS A 322 -7.05 5.72 26.58
N SER A 323 -6.14 4.76 26.66
CA SER A 323 -4.94 4.86 27.49
C SER A 323 -3.69 4.99 26.62
N LYS A 324 -2.78 5.86 27.02
CA LYS A 324 -1.50 6.05 26.34
C LYS A 324 -0.52 4.91 26.63
N GLY A 325 0.43 4.70 25.71
CA GLY A 325 1.58 3.83 25.89
C GLY A 325 1.45 2.43 25.31
N LYS A 326 2.57 1.72 25.33
CA LYS A 326 2.79 0.43 24.66
C LYS A 326 1.78 -0.66 25.06
N ALA A 327 1.43 -0.73 26.34
CA ALA A 327 0.51 -1.77 26.83
C ALA A 327 -0.90 -1.65 26.22
N ALA A 328 -1.41 -0.43 26.08
CA ALA A 328 -2.72 -0.17 25.49
C ALA A 328 -2.74 -0.50 23.99
N MET A 329 -1.70 -0.11 23.26
CA MET A 329 -1.57 -0.45 21.83
C MET A 329 -1.42 -1.95 21.62
N GLN A 330 -0.60 -2.62 22.39
CA GLN A 330 -0.48 -4.08 22.34
C GLN A 330 -1.79 -4.80 22.69
N GLN A 331 -2.59 -4.25 23.62
CA GLN A 331 -3.92 -4.80 23.93
C GLN A 331 -4.85 -4.63 22.72
N LEU A 332 -4.85 -3.46 22.08
CA LEU A 332 -5.63 -3.23 20.85
C LEU A 332 -5.25 -4.25 19.75
N VAL A 333 -3.95 -4.46 19.51
CA VAL A 333 -3.45 -5.43 18.53
C VAL A 333 -3.95 -6.86 18.86
N ARG A 334 -3.84 -7.31 20.11
CA ARG A 334 -4.29 -8.65 20.52
C ARG A 334 -5.79 -8.85 20.42
N ASP A 335 -6.58 -7.82 20.76
CA ASP A 335 -8.04 -7.89 20.80
C ASP A 335 -8.70 -7.60 19.45
N LEU A 336 -7.90 -7.24 18.44
CA LEU A 336 -8.41 -6.97 17.10
C LEU A 336 -8.92 -8.25 16.45
N SER A 337 -10.09 -8.18 15.84
CA SER A 337 -10.65 -9.23 14.99
C SER A 337 -11.45 -8.60 13.84
N ALA A 338 -11.64 -9.34 12.75
CA ALA A 338 -12.48 -8.91 11.65
C ALA A 338 -13.92 -8.61 12.12
N ASP A 339 -14.46 -9.42 13.04
CA ASP A 339 -15.78 -9.21 13.63
C ASP A 339 -15.84 -7.93 14.47
N LYS A 340 -14.76 -7.59 15.20
CA LYS A 340 -14.69 -6.34 15.98
C LYS A 340 -14.71 -5.11 15.06
N ILE A 341 -13.98 -5.17 13.95
CA ILE A 341 -14.01 -4.11 12.92
C ILE A 341 -15.40 -4.00 12.30
N LYS A 342 -16.01 -5.13 11.91
CA LYS A 342 -17.39 -5.18 11.38
C LYS A 342 -18.40 -4.60 12.38
N LYS A 343 -18.22 -4.88 13.66
CA LYS A 343 -19.06 -4.33 14.74
C LYS A 343 -18.87 -2.81 14.86
N TRP A 344 -17.66 -2.29 14.85
CA TRP A 344 -17.43 -0.85 14.86
C TRP A 344 -18.14 -0.18 13.69
N ASN A 345 -17.94 -0.69 12.45
CA ASN A 345 -18.60 -0.14 11.26
C ASN A 345 -20.14 -0.07 11.40
N LYS A 346 -20.73 -1.13 11.95
CA LYS A 346 -22.20 -1.21 12.13
C LYS A 346 -22.74 -0.26 13.20
N ASP A 347 -21.96 -0.07 14.27
CA ASP A 347 -22.41 0.63 15.47
C ASP A 347 -22.02 2.13 15.49
N LEU A 348 -21.33 2.62 14.42
CA LEU A 348 -21.04 4.04 14.24
C LEU A 348 -22.35 4.86 14.24
N VAL A 349 -22.37 5.93 15.03
CA VAL A 349 -23.47 6.91 15.05
C VAL A 349 -22.93 8.31 14.76
N ALA A 350 -23.68 9.12 14.05
CA ALA A 350 -23.31 10.52 13.82
C ALA A 350 -23.30 11.26 15.14
N GLN A 351 -22.19 11.89 15.47
CA GLN A 351 -21.98 12.64 16.70
C GLN A 351 -21.03 13.79 16.46
N GLU A 352 -21.27 14.94 17.11
CA GLU A 352 -20.35 16.06 17.06
C GLU A 352 -19.04 15.71 17.79
N VAL A 353 -17.92 15.79 17.05
CA VAL A 353 -16.58 15.42 17.54
C VAL A 353 -15.64 16.60 17.35
N ASN A 354 -14.93 16.95 18.42
CA ASN A 354 -13.75 17.81 18.35
C ASN A 354 -12.54 16.92 18.05
N LEU A 355 -12.16 16.86 16.78
CA LEU A 355 -11.15 15.95 16.25
C LEU A 355 -9.80 16.63 16.13
N SER A 356 -8.78 16.04 16.74
CA SER A 356 -7.36 16.36 16.53
C SER A 356 -6.62 15.15 15.97
N LEU A 357 -6.08 15.26 14.75
CA LEU A 357 -5.37 14.19 14.04
C LEU A 357 -4.02 14.70 13.53
N PRO A 358 -2.89 14.04 13.82
CA PRO A 358 -1.61 14.48 13.29
C PRO A 358 -1.51 14.30 11.77
N LYS A 359 -0.77 15.18 11.11
CA LYS A 359 -0.27 14.90 9.76
C LYS A 359 0.78 13.81 9.84
N PHE A 360 0.73 12.85 8.92
CA PHE A 360 1.74 11.78 8.88
C PHE A 360 2.00 11.28 7.46
N LYS A 361 3.18 10.69 7.29
CA LYS A 361 3.57 9.99 6.07
C LYS A 361 4.19 8.65 6.43
N LEU A 362 3.61 7.58 5.92
CA LEU A 362 4.14 6.22 6.05
C LEU A 362 4.55 5.70 4.67
N ALA A 363 5.68 5.01 4.61
CA ALA A 363 6.21 4.40 3.39
C ALA A 363 6.90 3.07 3.75
N GLU A 364 6.07 2.10 4.16
CA GLU A 364 6.57 0.85 4.71
C GLU A 364 6.77 -0.19 3.61
N ARG A 365 7.90 -0.88 3.69
CA ARG A 365 8.25 -1.98 2.79
C ARG A 365 8.55 -3.24 3.58
N TYR A 366 7.94 -4.34 3.17
CA TYR A 366 8.11 -5.65 3.80
C TYR A 366 8.65 -6.67 2.80
N ASP A 367 9.57 -7.50 3.29
CA ASP A 367 9.84 -8.82 2.74
C ASP A 367 8.86 -9.80 3.37
N MET A 368 7.88 -10.22 2.59
CA MET A 368 6.74 -11.01 3.09
C MET A 368 7.05 -12.49 3.28
N LYS A 369 8.19 -12.99 2.80
CA LYS A 369 8.53 -14.42 2.85
C LYS A 369 8.53 -14.99 4.27
N GLY A 370 9.19 -14.29 5.21
CA GLY A 370 9.22 -14.67 6.63
C GLY A 370 7.82 -14.67 7.22
N LEU A 371 7.13 -13.52 7.11
CA LEU A 371 5.79 -13.30 7.65
C LEU A 371 4.79 -14.36 7.13
N LEU A 372 4.71 -14.57 5.82
CA LEU A 372 3.80 -15.53 5.20
C LEU A 372 4.16 -16.98 5.54
N SER A 373 5.45 -17.29 5.70
CA SER A 373 5.88 -18.62 6.15
C SER A 373 5.40 -18.92 7.57
N ASP A 374 5.55 -17.95 8.47
CA ASP A 374 5.12 -18.05 9.87
C ASP A 374 3.60 -18.11 10.00
N MET A 375 2.87 -17.43 9.10
CA MET A 375 1.41 -17.50 8.99
C MET A 375 0.88 -18.82 8.43
N GLY A 376 1.75 -19.74 7.96
CA GLY A 376 1.38 -21.12 7.63
C GLY A 376 1.54 -21.52 6.16
N MET A 377 2.25 -20.76 5.33
CA MET A 377 2.51 -21.15 3.93
C MET A 377 3.99 -21.34 3.56
N PRO A 378 4.81 -22.01 4.38
CA PRO A 378 6.23 -22.17 4.12
C PRO A 378 6.54 -22.96 2.83
N SER A 379 5.63 -23.85 2.39
CA SER A 379 5.88 -24.68 1.21
C SER A 379 6.03 -23.87 -0.07
N ALA A 380 5.41 -22.70 -0.18
CA ALA A 380 5.52 -21.82 -1.35
C ALA A 380 6.97 -21.32 -1.58
N PHE A 381 7.75 -21.21 -0.51
CA PHE A 381 9.12 -20.66 -0.49
C PHE A 381 10.23 -21.74 -0.46
N GLN A 382 9.85 -23.02 -0.48
CA GLN A 382 10.77 -24.14 -0.39
C GLN A 382 10.90 -24.88 -1.72
N SER A 383 11.95 -25.69 -1.87
CA SER A 383 12.20 -26.50 -3.08
C SER A 383 11.09 -27.53 -3.39
N LYS A 384 10.24 -27.84 -2.41
CA LYS A 384 9.06 -28.72 -2.59
C LYS A 384 7.83 -27.99 -3.12
N ALA A 385 7.90 -26.69 -3.35
CA ALA A 385 6.80 -25.90 -3.90
C ALA A 385 6.33 -26.48 -5.25
N LYS A 386 5.02 -26.39 -5.47
CA LYS A 386 4.39 -26.86 -6.71
C LYS A 386 3.58 -25.72 -7.32
N PHE A 387 4.15 -25.18 -8.41
CA PHE A 387 3.48 -24.17 -9.23
C PHE A 387 3.53 -24.55 -10.70
N LYS A 388 2.41 -24.40 -11.39
CA LYS A 388 2.28 -24.61 -12.83
C LYS A 388 2.23 -23.26 -13.56
N LEU A 389 3.34 -22.53 -13.52
CA LEU A 389 3.47 -21.24 -14.21
C LEU A 389 3.82 -21.38 -15.69
N PHE A 390 4.52 -22.47 -16.05
CA PHE A 390 5.00 -22.77 -17.40
C PHE A 390 4.50 -24.11 -17.86
N ASP A 391 4.53 -24.36 -19.17
CA ASP A 391 4.22 -25.67 -19.73
C ASP A 391 5.36 -26.67 -19.50
N GLU A 392 6.61 -26.18 -19.35
CA GLU A 392 7.75 -26.99 -18.96
C GLU A 392 7.62 -27.44 -17.49
N PRO A 393 8.00 -28.67 -17.15
CA PRO A 393 7.96 -29.20 -15.78
C PRO A 393 9.11 -28.65 -14.92
N LEU A 394 9.03 -27.40 -14.53
CA LEU A 394 10.03 -26.72 -13.71
C LEU A 394 9.68 -26.82 -12.23
N ALA A 395 10.69 -27.09 -11.41
CA ALA A 395 10.60 -26.96 -9.95
C ALA A 395 10.71 -25.48 -9.58
N ILE A 396 9.57 -24.82 -9.44
CA ILE A 396 9.49 -23.38 -9.15
C ILE A 396 9.10 -23.16 -7.70
N LYS A 397 9.82 -22.28 -7.03
CA LYS A 397 9.43 -21.72 -5.72
C LYS A 397 9.34 -20.21 -5.82
N VAL A 398 8.64 -19.59 -4.92
CA VAL A 398 8.68 -18.14 -4.72
C VAL A 398 9.96 -17.81 -3.98
N ASP A 399 10.82 -16.98 -4.54
CA ASP A 399 12.04 -16.55 -3.85
C ASP A 399 11.74 -15.48 -2.82
N ASP A 400 11.00 -14.44 -3.19
CA ASP A 400 10.52 -13.37 -2.30
C ASP A 400 9.19 -12.80 -2.79
N VAL A 401 8.45 -12.16 -1.86
CA VAL A 401 7.27 -11.35 -2.15
C VAL A 401 7.51 -9.97 -1.55
N TYR A 402 7.74 -8.99 -2.40
CA TYR A 402 7.94 -7.61 -1.97
C TYR A 402 6.61 -6.87 -1.97
N HIS A 403 6.28 -6.29 -0.82
CA HIS A 403 5.12 -5.41 -0.67
C HIS A 403 5.56 -4.04 -0.19
N GLN A 404 5.07 -3.00 -0.85
CA GLN A 404 5.25 -1.63 -0.39
C GLN A 404 3.95 -0.85 -0.56
N ALA A 405 3.59 -0.14 0.52
CA ALA A 405 2.47 0.79 0.54
C ALA A 405 2.94 2.16 1.01
N VAL A 406 2.37 3.21 0.43
CA VAL A 406 2.65 4.60 0.80
C VAL A 406 1.35 5.33 1.05
N VAL A 407 1.29 6.07 2.16
CA VAL A 407 0.19 6.96 2.53
C VAL A 407 0.74 8.28 3.04
N ILE A 408 0.10 9.38 2.62
CA ILE A 408 0.35 10.72 3.14
C ILE A 408 -1.01 11.25 3.60
N VAL A 409 -1.12 11.65 4.86
CA VAL A 409 -2.33 12.22 5.44
C VAL A 409 -2.07 13.68 5.81
N ASP A 410 -2.85 14.56 5.23
CA ASP A 410 -2.81 16.00 5.48
C ASP A 410 -4.22 16.62 5.53
N GLU A 411 -4.31 17.94 5.56
CA GLU A 411 -5.57 18.69 5.74
C GLU A 411 -6.59 18.41 4.64
N LYS A 412 -6.17 18.06 3.44
CA LYS A 412 -7.05 17.88 2.29
C LYS A 412 -7.52 16.45 2.12
N GLY A 413 -6.74 15.49 2.63
CA GLY A 413 -7.02 14.08 2.44
C GLY A 413 -5.78 13.20 2.56
N THR A 414 -5.80 12.16 1.78
CA THR A 414 -4.64 11.32 1.55
C THR A 414 -4.05 11.74 0.20
N GLU A 415 -2.91 12.42 0.23
CA GLU A 415 -2.18 13.09 -0.87
C GLU A 415 -2.96 14.18 -1.63
N ALA A 416 -2.72 15.46 -1.31
CA ALA A 416 -3.51 16.61 -1.77
C ALA A 416 -2.81 17.55 -2.76
N ALA A 417 -3.66 18.13 -3.67
CA ALA A 417 -3.40 19.36 -4.42
C ALA A 417 -4.56 20.33 -4.21
N ALA A 418 -4.27 21.64 -4.06
CA ALA A 418 -5.13 22.63 -3.45
C ALA A 418 -6.46 22.97 -4.14
N ALA A 419 -7.56 23.05 -3.37
CA ALA A 419 -8.70 23.96 -3.61
C ALA A 419 -9.48 24.17 -2.30
N THR A 420 -9.93 25.41 -2.03
CA THR A 420 -10.61 25.83 -0.81
C THR A 420 -12.10 26.07 -1.10
N ALA A 421 -12.99 25.52 -0.26
CA ALA A 421 -14.39 25.96 -0.20
C ALA A 421 -14.85 25.98 1.26
N ILE A 422 -15.44 27.09 1.69
CA ILE A 422 -15.98 27.31 3.04
C ILE A 422 -17.51 27.23 2.96
N VAL A 423 -18.12 26.40 3.80
CA VAL A 423 -19.58 26.46 4.07
C VAL A 423 -19.77 26.50 5.58
N ALA A 424 -20.29 27.62 6.08
CA ALA A 424 -20.71 27.78 7.46
C ALA A 424 -22.24 27.62 7.55
N THR A 425 -22.72 26.79 8.47
CA THR A 425 -24.13 26.72 8.85
C THR A 425 -24.27 26.91 10.36
N GLU A 426 -25.11 27.88 10.75
CA GLU A 426 -25.55 28.06 12.15
C GLU A 426 -26.75 27.14 12.43
N ALA A 427 -26.68 26.35 13.51
CA ALA A 427 -27.84 25.70 14.11
C ALA A 427 -27.69 25.68 15.62
N SER A 428 -28.67 26.25 16.33
CA SER A 428 -28.79 26.21 17.78
C SER A 428 -29.73 25.08 18.19
N ALA A 429 -29.20 24.08 18.85
CA ALA A 429 -29.92 23.02 19.58
C ALA A 429 -29.21 22.74 20.91
N PRO A 430 -29.80 22.01 21.89
CA PRO A 430 -29.25 21.86 23.23
C PRO A 430 -27.84 21.30 23.17
N ILE A 431 -26.92 21.93 23.89
CA ILE A 431 -25.47 21.68 23.85
C ILE A 431 -25.17 20.43 24.67
N ASP A 432 -25.22 19.25 24.04
CA ASP A 432 -24.32 18.18 24.44
C ASP A 432 -22.90 18.59 24.04
N GLN A 433 -21.95 18.53 24.97
CA GLN A 433 -20.58 18.93 24.64
C GLN A 433 -20.03 17.94 23.56
N PRO A 434 -19.33 18.45 22.55
CA PRO A 434 -18.73 17.60 21.53
C PRO A 434 -17.80 16.58 22.17
N VAL A 435 -17.69 15.40 21.56
CA VAL A 435 -16.76 14.37 22.02
C VAL A 435 -15.35 14.79 21.69
N GLU A 436 -14.45 14.74 22.65
CA GLU A 436 -13.01 14.96 22.44
C GLU A 436 -12.35 13.71 21.86
N PHE A 437 -11.75 13.84 20.66
CA PHE A 437 -10.96 12.81 20.03
C PHE A 437 -9.59 13.39 19.65
N THR A 438 -8.58 13.16 20.47
CA THR A 438 -7.23 13.70 20.29
C THR A 438 -6.23 12.57 20.07
N ALA A 439 -5.83 12.36 18.80
CA ALA A 439 -4.84 11.34 18.41
C ALA A 439 -3.41 11.82 18.69
N ASP A 440 -3.11 12.11 19.97
CA ASP A 440 -1.82 12.58 20.47
C ASP A 440 -0.88 11.45 20.93
N HIS A 441 -1.24 10.22 20.68
CA HIS A 441 -0.46 9.02 21.01
C HIS A 441 -0.76 7.92 19.99
N PRO A 442 -0.04 6.79 19.98
CA PRO A 442 -0.19 5.74 18.98
C PRO A 442 -1.62 5.30 18.74
N PHE A 443 -1.98 5.22 17.48
CA PHE A 443 -3.29 4.83 17.02
C PHE A 443 -3.22 3.92 15.79
N MET A 444 -4.26 3.13 15.58
CA MET A 444 -4.46 2.34 14.37
C MET A 444 -5.38 3.09 13.41
N PHE A 445 -5.21 2.89 12.10
CA PHE A 445 -6.16 3.36 11.12
C PHE A 445 -6.43 2.31 10.04
N ILE A 446 -7.63 2.36 9.48
CA ILE A 446 -8.10 1.45 8.44
C ILE A 446 -8.71 2.28 7.31
N ILE A 447 -8.23 2.12 6.07
CA ILE A 447 -8.92 2.65 4.89
C ILE A 447 -9.76 1.51 4.32
N LYS A 448 -11.06 1.74 4.22
CA LYS A 448 -12.02 0.71 3.80
C LYS A 448 -13.00 1.21 2.75
N ASP A 449 -13.55 0.27 2.01
CA ASP A 449 -14.72 0.47 1.16
C ASP A 449 -16.01 0.47 2.01
N ASN A 450 -16.87 1.48 1.81
CA ASN A 450 -18.10 1.63 2.59
C ASN A 450 -19.22 0.68 2.13
N LYS A 451 -19.13 0.13 0.93
CA LYS A 451 -20.14 -0.76 0.36
C LYS A 451 -19.95 -2.22 0.78
N THR A 452 -18.70 -2.68 0.79
CA THR A 452 -18.37 -4.08 1.04
C THR A 452 -17.67 -4.31 2.37
N ASP A 453 -17.28 -3.25 3.07
CA ASP A 453 -16.40 -3.25 4.25
C ASP A 453 -15.01 -3.87 3.97
N ALA A 454 -14.59 -3.96 2.69
CA ALA A 454 -13.27 -4.45 2.33
C ALA A 454 -12.18 -3.53 2.90
N ILE A 455 -11.25 -4.10 3.65
CA ILE A 455 -10.07 -3.39 4.17
C ILE A 455 -9.07 -3.26 3.02
N LEU A 456 -8.89 -2.03 2.53
CA LEU A 456 -7.93 -1.69 1.48
C LEU A 456 -6.54 -1.46 2.06
N PHE A 457 -6.46 -0.77 3.21
CA PHE A 457 -5.23 -0.53 3.93
C PHE A 457 -5.47 -0.63 5.43
N LEU A 458 -4.44 -1.09 6.13
CA LEU A 458 -4.37 -1.11 7.58
C LEU A 458 -3.02 -0.57 8.03
N GLY A 459 -3.04 0.33 8.99
CA GLY A 459 -1.83 0.97 9.50
C GLY A 459 -1.87 1.28 10.99
N GLN A 460 -0.70 1.57 11.52
CA GLN A 460 -0.47 2.01 12.88
C GLN A 460 0.55 3.13 12.87
N VAL A 461 0.20 4.24 13.48
CA VAL A 461 1.10 5.38 13.66
C VAL A 461 1.62 5.33 15.09
N ASN A 462 2.87 4.93 15.24
CA ASN A 462 3.60 4.96 16.51
C ASN A 462 4.35 6.28 16.67
N LYS A 463 4.69 6.87 15.51
CA LYS A 463 5.33 8.19 15.39
C LYS A 463 4.94 8.79 14.04
N PRO A 464 4.26 9.94 14.01
CA PRO A 464 3.85 10.66 12.79
C PRO A 464 5.01 11.12 11.91
#